data_5d0926adf5b7c265202150180a084105
#
_entry.id   5d0926adf5b7c265202150180a084105
#
_cell.length_a   1.000
_cell.length_b   1.000
_cell.length_c   1.000
_cell.angle_alpha   90.00
_cell.angle_beta   90.00
_cell.angle_gamma   90.00
#
_symmetry.space_group_name_H-M   'P 1'
#
loop_
_entity.id
_entity.type
_entity.pdbx_description
1 polymer ?
#
loop_
_entity_poly.entity_id
_entity_poly.type
_entity_poly.pdbx_seq_one_letter_code
_entity_poly.pdbx_strand_id
1 'polypeptide(L)'
;MLQDIGQGLFRNEYMPVPPQKEDIVFSFDGGKTLLREGEEGIEVPLVGSLKEAELPHLQYLFRIGERSYYLWMGKEPLQKARFSYEIVRKFRLACPQALCFAGETAYHLYRWYRDNRFCGVCGHEMVHDTVERAMRCPSCEHVVY
;
A
#
# COMPACT_ATOMS: atom_id res chain seq x y z
N MET A 1 -13.93 14.55 -7.73
CA MET A 1 -13.21 13.41 -8.31
C MET A 1 -12.17 12.91 -7.34
N LEU A 2 -11.80 11.66 -7.42
CA LEU A 2 -10.82 11.08 -6.50
C LEU A 2 -9.46 11.76 -6.55
N GLN A 3 -9.12 12.35 -7.71
CA GLN A 3 -7.86 13.06 -7.87
C GLN A 3 -7.84 14.47 -7.27
N ASP A 4 -8.99 14.98 -6.87
CA ASP A 4 -9.10 16.37 -6.38
C ASP A 4 -8.87 16.44 -4.88
N ILE A 5 -7.67 16.09 -4.42
CA ILE A 5 -7.31 16.06 -3.00
C ILE A 5 -6.42 17.24 -2.61
N GLY A 6 -6.24 18.20 -3.51
CA GLY A 6 -5.37 19.35 -3.31
C GLY A 6 -3.98 19.13 -3.90
N GLN A 7 -3.57 20.05 -4.76
CA GLN A 7 -2.24 19.97 -5.35
C GLN A 7 -1.18 20.20 -4.29
N GLY A 8 -0.11 19.45 -4.36
CA GLY A 8 1.00 19.57 -3.44
C GLY A 8 0.87 18.75 -2.16
N LEU A 9 -0.30 18.18 -1.86
CA LEU A 9 -0.45 17.29 -0.70
C LEU A 9 0.04 15.87 -1.01
N PHE A 10 -0.24 15.38 -2.22
CA PHE A 10 0.16 14.04 -2.63
C PHE A 10 1.63 14.01 -3.05
N ARG A 11 2.40 13.11 -2.43
CA ARG A 11 3.82 12.90 -2.71
C ARG A 11 4.03 11.46 -3.12
N ASN A 12 4.18 11.22 -4.42
CA ASN A 12 4.36 9.89 -4.96
C ASN A 12 5.83 9.44 -5.01
N GLU A 13 6.76 10.35 -4.74
CA GLU A 13 8.19 10.04 -4.76
C GLU A 13 8.51 8.94 -3.76
N TYR A 14 9.41 8.02 -4.17
CA TYR A 14 9.86 6.97 -3.27
C TYR A 14 10.87 7.55 -2.27
N MET A 15 10.36 8.00 -1.14
CA MET A 15 11.14 8.56 -0.04
C MET A 15 10.74 7.84 1.26
N PRO A 16 11.19 6.59 1.43
CA PRO A 16 10.74 5.79 2.56
C PRO A 16 11.18 6.42 3.89
N VAL A 17 10.24 6.45 4.82
CA VAL A 17 10.46 6.94 6.18
C VAL A 17 9.99 5.87 7.16
N PRO A 18 10.47 5.89 8.42
CA PRO A 18 9.96 4.96 9.43
C PRO A 18 8.47 5.21 9.68
N PRO A 19 7.66 4.15 9.77
CA PRO A 19 6.23 4.33 9.99
C PRO A 19 5.92 4.89 11.37
N GLN A 20 4.94 5.80 11.42
CA GLN A 20 4.42 6.38 12.64
C GLN A 20 3.07 5.74 12.97
N LYS A 21 2.62 5.84 14.22
CA LYS A 21 1.38 5.19 14.66
C LYS A 21 0.14 5.63 13.89
N GLU A 22 0.10 6.89 13.46
CA GLU A 22 -1.02 7.47 12.72
C GLU A 22 -1.01 7.15 11.24
N ASP A 23 0.07 6.58 10.74
CA ASP A 23 0.19 6.22 9.33
C ASP A 23 -0.73 5.06 8.99
N ILE A 24 -1.01 4.92 7.70
CA ILE A 24 -2.06 4.05 7.20
C ILE A 24 -1.46 2.81 6.55
N VAL A 25 -2.12 1.67 6.77
CA VAL A 25 -1.73 0.39 6.18
C VAL A 25 -2.83 -0.10 5.27
N PHE A 26 -2.47 -0.38 4.01
CA PHE A 26 -3.35 -1.08 3.09
C PHE A 26 -2.94 -2.55 3.03
N SER A 27 -3.91 -3.43 3.11
CA SER A 27 -3.71 -4.86 2.87
C SER A 27 -4.72 -5.32 1.85
N PHE A 28 -4.24 -5.98 0.81
CA PHE A 28 -5.08 -6.48 -0.28
C PHE A 28 -4.99 -8.00 -0.36
N ASP A 29 -6.06 -8.60 -0.82
CA ASP A 29 -6.13 -10.02 -1.11
C ASP A 29 -6.87 -10.17 -2.45
N GLY A 30 -6.11 -10.24 -3.54
CA GLY A 30 -6.67 -10.18 -4.87
C GLY A 30 -7.41 -8.86 -5.10
N GLY A 31 -8.68 -8.93 -5.47
CA GLY A 31 -9.51 -7.74 -5.68
C GLY A 31 -10.18 -7.21 -4.43
N LYS A 32 -9.74 -7.62 -3.24
CA LYS A 32 -10.32 -7.21 -1.97
C LYS A 32 -9.32 -6.45 -1.11
N THR A 33 -9.82 -5.56 -0.27
CA THR A 33 -9.05 -4.70 0.61
C THR A 33 -9.56 -4.80 2.04
N LEU A 34 -8.64 -4.77 2.99
CA LEU A 34 -8.98 -4.81 4.41
C LEU A 34 -9.51 -3.43 4.84
N LEU A 35 -10.77 -3.39 5.25
CA LEU A 35 -11.40 -2.15 5.68
C LEU A 35 -12.52 -2.42 6.68
N ARG A 36 -13.03 -1.34 7.26
CA ARG A 36 -14.27 -1.37 8.03
C ARG A 36 -15.10 -0.14 7.69
N GLU A 37 -16.40 -0.22 7.91
CA GLU A 37 -17.28 0.93 7.75
C GLU A 37 -17.44 1.61 9.11
N GLY A 38 -16.99 2.86 9.19
CA GLY A 38 -17.10 3.69 10.38
C GLY A 38 -18.19 4.75 10.22
N GLU A 39 -18.34 5.59 11.24
CA GLU A 39 -19.35 6.64 11.21
C GLU A 39 -19.13 7.67 10.10
N GLU A 40 -17.89 7.95 9.78
CA GLU A 40 -17.52 8.95 8.76
C GLU A 40 -17.16 8.34 7.41
N GLY A 41 -17.42 7.07 7.23
CA GLY A 41 -17.11 6.33 6.01
C GLY A 41 -16.14 5.19 6.25
N ILE A 42 -15.46 4.78 5.20
CA ILE A 42 -14.52 3.66 5.25
C ILE A 42 -13.28 4.03 6.05
N GLU A 43 -12.83 3.08 6.87
CA GLU A 43 -11.58 3.17 7.60
C GLU A 43 -10.69 1.97 7.25
N VAL A 44 -9.37 2.18 7.25
CA VAL A 44 -8.38 1.11 7.07
C VAL A 44 -7.46 1.08 8.30
N PRO A 45 -6.74 -0.03 8.53
CA PRO A 45 -5.90 -0.12 9.73
C PRO A 45 -4.82 0.97 9.77
N LEU A 46 -4.50 1.39 10.99
CA LEU A 46 -3.37 2.27 11.25
C LEU A 46 -2.15 1.46 11.66
N VAL A 47 -0.97 2.01 11.41
CA VAL A 47 0.29 1.37 11.82
C VAL A 47 0.29 1.06 13.31
N GLY A 48 -0.28 1.94 14.13
CA GLY A 48 -0.35 1.75 15.58
C GLY A 48 -1.12 0.51 16.04
N SER A 49 -1.94 -0.08 15.17
CA SER A 49 -2.67 -1.32 15.48
C SER A 49 -1.86 -2.59 15.20
N LEU A 50 -0.70 -2.45 14.58
CA LEU A 50 0.15 -3.58 14.22
C LEU A 50 1.02 -4.01 15.38
N LYS A 51 1.33 -5.30 15.42
CA LYS A 51 2.30 -5.87 16.36
C LYS A 51 3.71 -5.55 15.88
N GLU A 52 4.67 -5.52 16.80
CA GLU A 52 6.06 -5.25 16.46
C GLU A 52 6.59 -6.19 15.37
N ALA A 53 6.23 -7.47 15.46
CA ALA A 53 6.66 -8.47 14.47
C ALA A 53 6.05 -8.24 13.09
N GLU A 54 4.99 -7.45 12.99
CA GLU A 54 4.32 -7.15 11.72
C GLU A 54 4.97 -5.96 10.99
N LEU A 55 5.60 -5.05 11.72
CA LEU A 55 6.17 -3.82 11.16
C LEU A 55 7.19 -4.06 10.04
N PRO A 56 8.09 -5.06 10.11
CA PRO A 56 9.05 -5.29 9.02
C PRO A 56 8.41 -5.67 7.67
N HIS A 57 7.14 -6.04 7.67
CA HIS A 57 6.42 -6.43 6.45
C HIS A 57 5.73 -5.26 5.76
N LEU A 58 5.96 -4.03 6.23
CA LEU A 58 5.39 -2.84 5.62
C LEU A 58 6.29 -2.30 4.53
N GLN A 59 5.69 -1.99 3.37
CA GLN A 59 6.37 -1.35 2.25
C GLN A 59 5.84 0.06 2.09
N TYR A 60 6.73 1.05 2.14
CA TYR A 60 6.35 2.44 1.90
C TYR A 60 5.75 2.61 0.51
N LEU A 61 4.66 3.33 0.41
CA LEU A 61 4.02 3.63 -0.87
C LEU A 61 4.18 5.10 -1.26
N PHE A 62 3.57 5.98 -0.49
CA PHE A 62 3.55 7.42 -0.79
C PHE A 62 3.12 8.19 0.46
N ARG A 63 3.05 9.50 0.31
CA ARG A 63 2.66 10.39 1.38
C ARG A 63 1.57 11.36 0.90
N ILE A 64 0.60 11.63 1.76
CA ILE A 64 -0.39 12.68 1.54
C ILE A 64 -0.39 13.55 2.80
N GLY A 65 0.01 14.81 2.65
CA GLY A 65 0.16 15.71 3.79
C GLY A 65 1.17 15.18 4.78
N GLU A 66 0.77 15.00 6.02
CA GLU A 66 1.64 14.52 7.10
C GLU A 66 1.59 13.01 7.30
N ARG A 67 0.73 12.31 6.57
CA ARG A 67 0.57 10.87 6.72
C ARG A 67 1.26 10.13 5.60
N SER A 68 1.99 9.07 5.97
CA SER A 68 2.56 8.11 5.06
C SER A 68 1.66 6.88 4.95
N TYR A 69 1.71 6.23 3.81
CA TYR A 69 0.87 5.10 3.48
C TYR A 69 1.76 3.91 3.17
N TYR A 70 1.41 2.77 3.74
CA TYR A 70 2.21 1.55 3.65
C TYR A 70 1.36 0.41 3.10
N LEU A 71 2.02 -0.50 2.40
CA LEU A 71 1.43 -1.72 1.89
C LEU A 71 1.87 -2.90 2.74
N TRP A 72 0.92 -3.71 3.16
CA TRP A 72 1.22 -4.97 3.83
C TRP A 72 1.78 -5.96 2.81
N MET A 73 2.98 -6.48 3.08
CA MET A 73 3.70 -7.41 2.21
C MET A 73 3.95 -8.77 2.86
N GLY A 74 3.28 -9.06 3.96
CA GLY A 74 3.40 -10.36 4.62
C GLY A 74 2.86 -11.49 3.75
N LYS A 75 3.30 -12.71 4.01
CA LYS A 75 2.89 -13.90 3.28
C LYS A 75 1.38 -14.12 3.31
N GLU A 76 0.80 -13.96 4.50
CA GLU A 76 -0.63 -14.13 4.70
C GLU A 76 -1.31 -12.76 4.75
N PRO A 77 -2.57 -12.66 4.31
CA PRO A 77 -3.31 -11.42 4.44
C PRO A 77 -3.37 -10.95 5.89
N LEU A 78 -3.21 -9.64 6.10
CA LEU A 78 -3.25 -9.05 7.45
C LEU A 78 -4.64 -9.28 8.06
N GLN A 79 -4.69 -9.68 9.33
CA GLN A 79 -5.93 -9.88 10.07
C GLN A 79 -5.99 -8.88 11.22
N LYS A 80 -7.07 -8.11 11.28
CA LYS A 80 -7.31 -7.17 12.38
C LYS A 80 -8.77 -7.26 12.82
N ALA A 81 -9.00 -7.22 14.14
CA ALA A 81 -10.34 -7.25 14.69
C ALA A 81 -11.19 -6.11 14.13
N ARG A 82 -12.44 -6.39 13.80
CA ARG A 82 -13.43 -5.43 13.26
C ARG A 82 -13.17 -4.99 11.82
N PHE A 83 -12.12 -5.48 11.19
CA PHE A 83 -11.85 -5.24 9.77
C PHE A 83 -12.14 -6.51 8.97
N SER A 84 -12.60 -6.32 7.73
CA SER A 84 -12.86 -7.44 6.82
C SER A 84 -12.39 -7.09 5.43
N TYR A 85 -12.14 -8.12 4.61
CA TYR A 85 -11.76 -7.92 3.22
C TYR A 85 -13.00 -7.71 2.38
N GLU A 86 -13.09 -6.53 1.76
CA GLU A 86 -14.21 -6.09 0.95
C GLU A 86 -13.72 -5.73 -0.44
N ILE A 87 -14.64 -5.72 -1.41
CA ILE A 87 -14.29 -5.41 -2.79
C ILE A 87 -13.66 -4.01 -2.90
N VAL A 88 -12.56 -3.89 -3.65
CA VAL A 88 -11.79 -2.65 -3.79
C VAL A 88 -12.66 -1.49 -4.32
N ARG A 89 -13.68 -1.78 -5.11
CA ARG A 89 -14.61 -0.76 -5.61
C ARG A 89 -15.22 0.09 -4.49
N LYS A 90 -15.29 -0.40 -3.27
CA LYS A 90 -15.83 0.36 -2.14
C LYS A 90 -15.07 1.66 -1.89
N PHE A 91 -13.81 1.76 -2.28
CA PHE A 91 -13.07 3.02 -2.19
C PHE A 91 -13.70 4.14 -3.03
N ARG A 92 -14.40 3.82 -4.12
CA ARG A 92 -15.07 4.82 -4.96
C ARG A 92 -16.34 5.36 -4.35
N LEU A 93 -16.94 4.62 -3.46
CA LEU A 93 -18.24 4.95 -2.87
C LEU A 93 -18.13 5.58 -1.51
N ALA A 94 -16.91 5.67 -0.98
CA ALA A 94 -16.67 6.04 0.40
C ALA A 94 -16.10 7.45 0.54
N CYS A 95 -16.24 7.98 1.72
CA CYS A 95 -15.53 9.16 2.21
C CYS A 95 -14.60 8.69 3.31
N PRO A 96 -13.52 9.38 3.60
CA PRO A 96 -13.02 10.64 3.03
C PRO A 96 -12.38 10.46 1.64
N GLN A 97 -12.41 11.54 0.87
CA GLN A 97 -11.90 11.51 -0.50
C GLN A 97 -10.41 11.17 -0.58
N ALA A 98 -9.61 11.73 0.32
CA ALA A 98 -8.18 11.44 0.34
C ALA A 98 -7.89 9.95 0.54
N LEU A 99 -8.64 9.29 1.41
CA LEU A 99 -8.49 7.86 1.65
C LEU A 99 -8.91 7.04 0.43
N CYS A 100 -9.97 7.45 -0.25
CA CYS A 100 -10.42 6.79 -1.47
C CYS A 100 -9.39 6.89 -2.59
N PHE A 101 -8.80 8.07 -2.77
CA PHE A 101 -7.72 8.27 -3.72
C PHE A 101 -6.50 7.42 -3.34
N ALA A 102 -6.11 7.45 -2.06
CA ALA A 102 -4.98 6.67 -1.58
C ALA A 102 -5.20 5.16 -1.77
N GLY A 103 -6.41 4.69 -1.48
CA GLY A 103 -6.75 3.28 -1.62
C GLY A 103 -6.66 2.79 -3.06
N GLU A 104 -7.15 3.57 -4.01
CA GLU A 104 -7.05 3.21 -5.43
C GLU A 104 -5.61 3.24 -5.91
N THR A 105 -4.84 4.26 -5.52
CA THR A 105 -3.42 4.35 -5.87
C THR A 105 -2.64 3.18 -5.27
N ALA A 106 -2.91 2.86 -4.01
CA ALA A 106 -2.28 1.73 -3.33
C ALA A 106 -2.62 0.41 -4.01
N TYR A 107 -3.85 0.23 -4.48
CA TYR A 107 -4.24 -0.97 -5.18
C TYR A 107 -3.46 -1.16 -6.49
N HIS A 108 -3.25 -0.08 -7.24
CA HIS A 108 -2.43 -0.13 -8.45
C HIS A 108 -0.98 -0.51 -8.12
N LEU A 109 -0.41 0.04 -7.08
CA LEU A 109 0.94 -0.31 -6.63
C LEU A 109 1.02 -1.75 -6.13
N TYR A 110 0.00 -2.22 -5.41
CA TYR A 110 -0.09 -3.61 -4.99
C TYR A 110 -0.02 -4.56 -6.19
N ARG A 111 -0.79 -4.26 -7.24
CA ARG A 111 -0.77 -5.08 -8.46
C ARG A 111 0.60 -5.04 -9.12
N TRP A 112 1.22 -3.87 -9.16
CA TRP A 112 2.56 -3.73 -9.73
C TRP A 112 3.59 -4.57 -8.96
N TYR A 113 3.59 -4.52 -7.64
CA TYR A 113 4.47 -5.33 -6.82
C TYR A 113 4.23 -6.83 -7.03
N ARG A 114 2.96 -7.23 -7.08
CA ARG A 114 2.59 -8.63 -7.32
C ARG A 114 3.06 -9.11 -8.68
N ASP A 115 2.84 -8.30 -9.72
CA ASP A 115 3.14 -8.67 -11.09
C ASP A 115 4.64 -8.68 -11.36
N ASN A 116 5.44 -7.98 -10.55
CA ASN A 116 6.89 -7.90 -10.70
C ASN A 116 7.65 -8.63 -9.58
N ARG A 117 7.01 -9.60 -8.95
CA ARG A 117 7.65 -10.42 -7.92
C ARG A 117 8.77 -11.29 -8.46
N PHE A 118 8.62 -11.75 -9.69
CA PHE A 118 9.62 -12.60 -10.36
C PHE A 118 10.10 -11.92 -11.62
N CYS A 119 11.40 -12.15 -11.93
CA CYS A 119 12.01 -11.56 -13.11
C CYS A 119 11.39 -12.12 -14.39
N GLY A 120 10.93 -11.24 -15.26
CA GLY A 120 10.39 -11.63 -16.57
C GLY A 120 11.45 -12.13 -17.55
N VAL A 121 12.73 -11.95 -17.23
CA VAL A 121 13.84 -12.39 -18.08
C VAL A 121 14.34 -13.76 -17.65
N CYS A 122 14.64 -13.96 -16.36
CA CYS A 122 15.26 -15.20 -15.88
C CYS A 122 14.44 -15.97 -14.85
N GLY A 123 13.33 -15.42 -14.39
CA GLY A 123 12.43 -16.08 -13.45
C GLY A 123 12.85 -16.01 -11.98
N HIS A 124 13.99 -15.39 -11.67
CA HIS A 124 14.44 -15.27 -10.28
C HIS A 124 13.55 -14.31 -9.50
N GLU A 125 13.45 -14.50 -8.18
CA GLU A 125 12.70 -13.60 -7.33
C GLU A 125 13.36 -12.22 -7.30
N MET A 126 12.57 -11.16 -7.53
CA MET A 126 13.04 -9.79 -7.57
C MET A 126 13.17 -9.21 -6.16
N VAL A 127 14.05 -8.24 -6.01
CA VAL A 127 14.20 -7.48 -4.76
C VAL A 127 13.88 -6.01 -5.01
N HIS A 128 13.36 -5.34 -3.99
CA HIS A 128 13.06 -3.91 -4.10
C HIS A 128 14.36 -3.11 -4.10
N ASP A 129 14.45 -2.13 -5.00
CA ASP A 129 15.58 -1.22 -5.00
C ASP A 129 15.57 -0.37 -3.73
N THR A 130 16.76 0.05 -3.28
CA THR A 130 16.89 0.81 -2.03
C THR A 130 16.69 2.31 -2.21
N VAL A 131 16.79 2.81 -3.44
CA VAL A 131 16.73 4.25 -3.73
C VAL A 131 15.46 4.62 -4.46
N GLU A 132 15.04 3.80 -5.41
CA GLU A 132 13.90 4.09 -6.27
C GLU A 132 12.78 3.06 -6.08
N ARG A 133 11.56 3.42 -6.48
CA ARG A 133 10.49 2.45 -6.57
C ARG A 133 10.70 1.60 -7.81
N ALA A 134 11.50 0.57 -7.65
CA ALA A 134 11.89 -0.32 -8.72
C ALA A 134 12.14 -1.71 -8.16
N MET A 135 11.94 -2.72 -9.00
CA MET A 135 12.29 -4.10 -8.67
C MET A 135 13.50 -4.50 -9.48
N ARG A 136 14.48 -5.07 -8.82
CA ARG A 136 15.74 -5.48 -9.42
C ARG A 136 15.94 -6.98 -9.28
N CYS A 137 16.37 -7.62 -10.36
CA CYS A 137 16.74 -9.02 -10.31
C CYS A 137 18.18 -9.17 -9.80
N PRO A 138 18.39 -9.86 -8.66
CA PRO A 138 19.74 -10.05 -8.16
C PRO A 138 20.57 -11.02 -8.99
N SER A 139 19.93 -11.79 -9.88
CA SER A 139 20.60 -12.77 -10.74
C SER A 139 21.06 -12.17 -12.06
N CYS A 140 20.17 -11.52 -12.82
CA CYS A 140 20.49 -10.99 -14.15
C CYS A 140 20.54 -9.47 -14.24
N GLU A 141 20.29 -8.78 -13.13
CA GLU A 141 20.33 -7.32 -13.02
C GLU A 141 19.23 -6.57 -13.77
N HIS A 142 18.23 -7.30 -14.30
CA HIS A 142 17.06 -6.66 -14.92
C HIS A 142 16.33 -5.77 -13.91
N VAL A 143 15.92 -4.58 -14.35
CA VAL A 143 15.23 -3.61 -13.49
C VAL A 143 13.87 -3.27 -14.10
N VAL A 144 12.85 -3.23 -13.25
CA VAL A 144 11.49 -2.81 -13.64
C VAL A 144 11.11 -1.60 -12.79
N TYR A 145 10.62 -0.56 -13.43
CA TYR A 145 10.19 0.67 -12.79
C TYR A 145 8.68 0.75 -12.67
#